data_9f556fc2df30393d48534f1be1431606
#
_entry.id   9f556fc2df30393d48534f1be1431606
#
_cell.length_a   1.000
_cell.length_b   1.000
_cell.length_c   1.000
_cell.angle_alpha   90.00
_cell.angle_beta   90.00
_cell.angle_gamma   90.00
#
_symmetry.space_group_name_H-M   'P 1'
#
loop_
_entity.id
_entity.type
_entity.pdbx_description
1 polymer ?
#
loop_
_entity_poly.entity_id
_entity_poly.type
_entity_poly.pdbx_seq_one_letter_code
_entity_poly.pdbx_strand_id
1 'polypeptide(L)'
;MESPAGKSSALGLIKAAKTYRAMLDMGLLPQHALQAVESITPLTSIERQLLLRCISSSLESEDNFKKIVDLREAYGKSLAIDLFNVAITIAEAFEGYPIFRCTDGLTRDLAASYGRSKKDPSSLMEAVKAVAELLAVYPPKRIVLVADRQISFSGERISEAEGVLSSVSQVEARLSDIADSELIRLSSEGTIISSSDVVIVKKSRSILDLPKHVLVNRRIYGKNVIDMNYIIASLGMLTFSSL
;
A
#
# COMPACT_ATOMS: atom_id res chain seq x y z
N MET A 1 -18.56 -5.37 -32.94
CA MET A 1 -18.98 -4.16 -32.17
C MET A 1 -19.04 -4.60 -30.70
N GLU A 2 -17.93 -4.46 -30.00
CA GLU A 2 -17.90 -4.72 -28.57
C GLU A 2 -18.55 -3.51 -27.86
N SER A 3 -19.58 -3.81 -27.08
CA SER A 3 -20.22 -2.84 -26.17
C SER A 3 -19.13 -2.32 -25.21
N PRO A 4 -19.01 -1.00 -24.99
CA PRO A 4 -18.07 -0.50 -23.99
C PRO A 4 -18.55 -1.00 -22.63
N ALA A 5 -17.78 -1.91 -22.03
CA ALA A 5 -17.97 -2.35 -20.65
C ALA A 5 -18.03 -1.08 -19.78
N GLY A 6 -19.22 -0.79 -19.25
CA GLY A 6 -19.55 0.49 -18.65
C GLY A 6 -18.64 0.78 -17.46
N LYS A 7 -17.96 1.93 -17.52
CA LYS A 7 -17.37 2.54 -16.32
C LYS A 7 -18.50 2.72 -15.31
N SER A 8 -18.35 2.20 -14.10
CA SER A 8 -19.30 2.54 -13.05
C SER A 8 -19.27 4.06 -12.84
N SER A 9 -20.42 4.69 -12.60
CA SER A 9 -20.42 6.10 -12.22
C SER A 9 -19.67 6.24 -10.88
N ALA A 10 -19.07 7.40 -10.60
CA ALA A 10 -18.40 7.64 -9.30
C ALA A 10 -19.33 7.26 -8.13
N LEU A 11 -20.63 7.55 -8.25
CA LEU A 11 -21.64 7.15 -7.26
C LEU A 11 -21.80 5.63 -7.19
N GLY A 12 -21.73 4.92 -8.31
CA GLY A 12 -21.78 3.46 -8.39
C GLY A 12 -20.60 2.83 -7.65
N LEU A 13 -19.37 3.33 -7.87
CA LEU A 13 -18.18 2.85 -7.17
C LEU A 13 -18.26 3.09 -5.66
N ILE A 14 -18.74 4.25 -5.23
CA ILE A 14 -18.90 4.55 -3.81
C ILE A 14 -19.92 3.60 -3.16
N LYS A 15 -21.06 3.34 -3.82
CA LYS A 15 -22.04 2.35 -3.34
C LYS A 15 -21.44 0.95 -3.26
N ALA A 16 -20.70 0.53 -4.30
CA ALA A 16 -20.00 -0.75 -4.34
C ALA A 16 -19.00 -0.87 -3.17
N ALA A 17 -18.22 0.16 -2.91
CA ALA A 17 -17.25 0.21 -1.80
C ALA A 17 -17.92 0.04 -0.43
N LYS A 18 -19.04 0.73 -0.19
CA LYS A 18 -19.82 0.60 1.05
C LYS A 18 -20.42 -0.78 1.21
N THR A 19 -21.04 -1.29 0.15
CA THR A 19 -21.66 -2.63 0.16
C THR A 19 -20.59 -3.69 0.40
N TYR A 20 -19.43 -3.57 -0.26
CA TYR A 20 -18.30 -4.46 -0.08
C TYR A 20 -17.84 -4.48 1.39
N ARG A 21 -17.62 -3.29 1.99
CA ARG A 21 -17.22 -3.18 3.40
C ARG A 21 -18.27 -3.80 4.33
N ALA A 22 -19.56 -3.51 4.13
CA ALA A 22 -20.62 -4.06 4.94
C ALA A 22 -20.65 -5.61 4.89
N MET A 23 -20.39 -6.20 3.72
CA MET A 23 -20.29 -7.66 3.59
C MET A 23 -19.07 -8.22 4.32
N LEU A 24 -17.92 -7.53 4.27
CA LEU A 24 -16.75 -7.90 5.07
C LEU A 24 -17.04 -7.79 6.57
N ASP A 25 -17.78 -6.79 7.01
CA ASP A 25 -18.17 -6.59 8.41
C ASP A 25 -19.15 -7.69 8.90
N MET A 26 -19.92 -8.28 7.97
CA MET A 26 -20.74 -9.48 8.23
C MET A 26 -19.93 -10.79 8.21
N GLY A 27 -18.64 -10.74 7.97
CA GLY A 27 -17.75 -11.91 7.97
C GLY A 27 -17.61 -12.63 6.63
N LEU A 28 -18.10 -12.06 5.52
CA LEU A 28 -17.86 -12.66 4.21
C LEU A 28 -16.38 -12.57 3.84
N LEU A 29 -15.87 -13.61 3.19
CA LEU A 29 -14.52 -13.59 2.64
C LEU A 29 -14.43 -12.57 1.50
N PRO A 30 -13.27 -11.90 1.30
CA PRO A 30 -13.12 -10.82 0.33
C PRO A 30 -13.58 -11.18 -1.10
N GLN A 31 -13.27 -12.38 -1.56
CA GLN A 31 -13.66 -12.82 -2.90
C GLN A 31 -15.19 -13.03 -3.04
N HIS A 32 -15.85 -13.56 -2.00
CA HIS A 32 -17.31 -13.73 -2.00
C HIS A 32 -18.02 -12.39 -1.91
N ALA A 33 -17.52 -11.48 -1.07
CA ALA A 33 -18.04 -10.11 -0.98
C ALA A 33 -17.91 -9.38 -2.33
N LEU A 34 -16.78 -9.54 -3.02
CA LEU A 34 -16.56 -8.95 -4.34
C LEU A 34 -17.55 -9.50 -5.37
N GLN A 35 -17.71 -10.83 -5.45
CA GLN A 35 -18.66 -11.46 -6.37
C GLN A 35 -20.10 -10.98 -6.14
N ALA A 36 -20.52 -10.86 -4.88
CA ALA A 36 -21.83 -10.36 -4.53
C ALA A 36 -22.03 -8.88 -4.95
N VAL A 37 -21.01 -8.04 -4.77
CA VAL A 37 -21.04 -6.64 -5.23
C VAL A 37 -21.12 -6.56 -6.75
N GLU A 38 -20.37 -7.39 -7.47
CA GLU A 38 -20.36 -7.42 -8.94
C GLU A 38 -21.69 -7.88 -9.55
N SER A 39 -22.45 -8.72 -8.83
CA SER A 39 -23.79 -9.09 -9.27
C SER A 39 -24.77 -7.92 -9.29
N ILE A 40 -24.50 -6.87 -8.53
CA ILE A 40 -25.34 -5.66 -8.39
C ILE A 40 -24.77 -4.48 -9.20
N THR A 41 -23.44 -4.33 -9.19
CA THR A 41 -22.74 -3.20 -9.80
C THR A 41 -21.56 -3.72 -10.62
N PRO A 42 -21.61 -3.66 -11.95
CA PRO A 42 -20.47 -4.04 -12.79
C PRO A 42 -19.23 -3.21 -12.44
N LEU A 43 -18.10 -3.89 -12.23
CA LEU A 43 -16.83 -3.26 -11.87
C LEU A 43 -15.78 -3.50 -12.96
N THR A 44 -14.98 -2.50 -13.24
CA THR A 44 -13.74 -2.67 -14.03
C THR A 44 -12.69 -3.44 -13.23
N SER A 45 -11.66 -3.97 -13.90
CA SER A 45 -10.54 -4.65 -13.22
C SER A 45 -9.85 -3.76 -12.18
N ILE A 46 -9.74 -2.46 -12.47
CA ILE A 46 -9.15 -1.47 -11.56
C ILE A 46 -10.01 -1.28 -10.31
N GLU A 47 -11.32 -1.13 -10.49
CA GLU A 47 -12.26 -0.96 -9.37
C GLU A 47 -12.32 -2.20 -8.48
N ARG A 48 -12.23 -3.40 -9.06
CA ARG A 48 -12.09 -4.66 -8.30
C ARG A 48 -10.84 -4.64 -7.42
N GLN A 49 -9.70 -4.28 -8.00
CA GLN A 49 -8.44 -4.21 -7.26
C GLN A 49 -8.48 -3.12 -6.17
N LEU A 50 -9.13 -1.99 -6.46
CA LEU A 50 -9.34 -0.95 -5.46
C LEU A 50 -10.12 -1.50 -4.25
N LEU A 51 -11.22 -2.22 -4.48
CA LEU A 51 -11.98 -2.84 -3.39
C LEU A 51 -11.14 -3.84 -2.61
N LEU A 52 -10.48 -4.77 -3.30
CA LEU A 52 -9.70 -5.84 -2.67
C LEU A 52 -8.48 -5.32 -1.88
N ARG A 53 -7.82 -4.28 -2.36
CA ARG A 53 -6.58 -3.78 -1.76
C ARG A 53 -6.78 -2.65 -0.77
N CYS A 54 -7.83 -1.84 -0.96
CA CYS A 54 -7.98 -0.61 -0.19
C CYS A 54 -9.17 -0.60 0.77
N ILE A 55 -10.01 -1.64 0.77
CA ILE A 55 -11.15 -1.73 1.69
C ILE A 55 -11.06 -3.01 2.51
N SER A 56 -10.97 -2.84 3.81
CA SER A 56 -11.01 -3.90 4.81
C SER A 56 -12.29 -3.79 5.65
N SER A 57 -12.64 -4.83 6.41
CA SER A 57 -13.67 -4.74 7.43
C SER A 57 -13.33 -3.69 8.49
N SER A 58 -14.31 -3.23 9.23
CA SER A 58 -14.11 -2.27 10.32
C SER A 58 -13.13 -2.80 11.37
N LEU A 59 -13.28 -4.05 11.76
CA LEU A 59 -12.41 -4.71 12.73
C LEU A 59 -10.98 -4.84 12.21
N GLU A 60 -10.80 -5.32 10.98
CA GLU A 60 -9.47 -5.47 10.38
C GLU A 60 -8.79 -4.11 10.17
N SER A 61 -9.54 -3.08 9.77
CA SER A 61 -9.04 -1.71 9.63
C SER A 61 -8.53 -1.18 10.97
N GLU A 62 -9.30 -1.37 12.06
CA GLU A 62 -8.90 -0.95 13.40
C GLU A 62 -7.66 -1.70 13.90
N ASP A 63 -7.62 -3.02 13.71
CA ASP A 63 -6.48 -3.83 14.13
C ASP A 63 -5.20 -3.48 13.36
N ASN A 64 -5.29 -3.22 12.06
CA ASN A 64 -4.15 -2.79 11.28
C ASN A 64 -3.71 -1.38 11.66
N PHE A 65 -4.66 -0.47 11.91
CA PHE A 65 -4.34 0.91 12.32
C PHE A 65 -3.52 0.95 13.62
N LYS A 66 -3.82 0.07 14.58
CA LYS A 66 -3.08 -0.04 15.86
C LYS A 66 -1.62 -0.47 15.68
N LYS A 67 -1.28 -1.09 14.54
CA LYS A 67 0.09 -1.55 14.22
C LYS A 67 0.94 -0.46 13.57
N ILE A 68 0.31 0.62 13.08
CA ILE A 68 1.01 1.71 12.39
C ILE A 68 1.81 2.50 13.41
N VAL A 69 3.12 2.56 13.19
CA VAL A 69 4.05 3.32 14.02
C VAL A 69 4.49 4.62 13.34
N ASP A 70 4.88 5.62 14.12
CA ASP A 70 5.46 6.87 13.61
C ASP A 70 6.89 6.65 13.12
N LEU A 71 7.34 7.51 12.19
CA LEU A 71 8.71 7.46 11.66
C LEU A 71 9.78 7.52 12.76
N ARG A 72 9.55 8.28 13.82
CA ARG A 72 10.48 8.41 14.96
C ARG A 72 10.74 7.08 15.66
N GLU A 73 9.80 6.16 15.60
CA GLU A 73 9.94 4.84 16.22
C GLU A 73 10.93 3.94 15.51
N ALA A 74 11.30 4.25 14.26
CA ALA A 74 12.35 3.55 13.54
C ALA A 74 13.76 3.88 14.07
N TYR A 75 13.93 5.03 14.76
CA TYR A 75 15.22 5.46 15.26
C TYR A 75 15.84 4.41 16.18
N GLY A 76 17.05 3.98 15.84
CA GLY A 76 17.81 2.98 16.60
C GLY A 76 17.25 1.56 16.61
N LYS A 77 16.13 1.29 15.90
CA LYS A 77 15.51 -0.05 15.78
C LYS A 77 15.86 -0.71 14.45
N SER A 78 15.55 -2.00 14.33
CA SER A 78 15.64 -2.71 13.05
C SER A 78 14.39 -2.40 12.19
N LEU A 79 14.62 -2.07 10.92
CA LEU A 79 13.59 -1.81 9.93
C LEU A 79 13.75 -2.77 8.76
N ALA A 80 12.71 -3.50 8.37
CA ALA A 80 12.68 -4.28 7.14
C ALA A 80 11.79 -3.58 6.11
N ILE A 81 12.31 -3.44 4.90
CA ILE A 81 11.65 -2.73 3.80
C ILE A 81 11.34 -3.73 2.68
N ASP A 82 10.08 -3.85 2.33
CA ASP A 82 9.61 -4.49 1.10
C ASP A 82 9.92 -3.53 -0.06
N LEU A 83 11.04 -3.77 -0.74
CA LEU A 83 11.61 -2.81 -1.68
C LEU A 83 10.63 -2.37 -2.75
N PHE A 84 10.07 -3.33 -3.47
CA PHE A 84 9.22 -3.00 -4.62
C PHE A 84 7.89 -2.43 -4.20
N ASN A 85 7.29 -2.94 -3.14
CA ASN A 85 6.03 -2.43 -2.62
C ASN A 85 6.16 -0.95 -2.20
N VAL A 86 7.22 -0.61 -1.48
CA VAL A 86 7.47 0.76 -1.01
C VAL A 86 7.89 1.66 -2.17
N ALA A 87 8.89 1.26 -2.95
CA ALA A 87 9.47 2.13 -3.97
C ALA A 87 8.52 2.37 -5.15
N ILE A 88 7.74 1.37 -5.59
CA ILE A 88 6.75 1.54 -6.66
C ILE A 88 5.64 2.49 -6.21
N THR A 89 5.12 2.35 -5.00
CA THR A 89 4.07 3.26 -4.49
C THR A 89 4.55 4.71 -4.48
N ILE A 90 5.80 4.98 -4.08
CA ILE A 90 6.36 6.33 -4.11
C ILE A 90 6.61 6.80 -5.54
N ALA A 91 7.17 5.95 -6.40
CA ALA A 91 7.47 6.28 -7.79
C ALA A 91 6.19 6.61 -8.59
N GLU A 92 5.12 5.83 -8.42
CA GLU A 92 3.81 6.11 -9.03
C GLU A 92 3.30 7.51 -8.62
N ALA A 93 3.46 7.88 -7.34
CA ALA A 93 3.10 9.22 -6.89
C ALA A 93 3.95 10.33 -7.53
N PHE A 94 5.26 10.10 -7.70
CA PHE A 94 6.16 11.07 -8.35
C PHE A 94 5.81 11.26 -9.83
N GLU A 95 5.35 10.20 -10.48
CA GLU A 95 4.87 10.22 -11.86
C GLU A 95 3.44 10.78 -12.00
N GLY A 96 2.80 11.17 -10.89
CA GLY A 96 1.48 11.81 -10.88
C GLY A 96 0.30 10.83 -10.92
N TYR A 97 0.54 9.53 -10.71
CA TYR A 97 -0.54 8.55 -10.66
C TYR A 97 -1.29 8.57 -9.33
N PRO A 98 -2.56 8.14 -9.33
CA PRO A 98 -3.38 8.09 -8.12
C PRO A 98 -2.80 7.14 -7.07
N ILE A 99 -2.69 7.62 -5.85
CA ILE A 99 -2.34 6.86 -4.66
C ILE A 99 -3.52 6.87 -3.71
N PHE A 100 -3.71 5.79 -2.97
CA PHE A 100 -4.86 5.60 -2.11
C PHE A 100 -4.44 5.48 -0.65
N ARG A 101 -5.04 6.29 0.21
CA ARG A 101 -5.08 6.03 1.64
C ARG A 101 -6.22 5.07 1.90
N CYS A 102 -5.90 3.82 2.17
CA CYS A 102 -6.86 2.74 2.32
C CYS A 102 -7.58 2.78 3.67
N THR A 103 -8.64 1.98 3.85
CA THR A 103 -9.46 2.03 5.07
C THR A 103 -8.71 1.60 6.33
N ASP A 104 -7.64 0.84 6.20
CA ASP A 104 -6.72 0.46 7.27
C ASP A 104 -5.64 1.52 7.58
N GLY A 105 -5.71 2.69 6.93
CA GLY A 105 -4.81 3.82 7.15
C GLY A 105 -3.52 3.79 6.33
N LEU A 106 -3.21 2.69 5.62
CA LEU A 106 -2.00 2.54 4.84
C LEU A 106 -2.12 3.11 3.42
N THR A 107 -0.98 3.51 2.89
CA THR A 107 -0.85 4.10 1.56
C THR A 107 -0.53 3.02 0.53
N ARG A 108 -1.33 2.92 -0.55
CA ARG A 108 -1.18 1.94 -1.64
C ARG A 108 -1.32 2.55 -3.01
N ASP A 109 -0.69 1.92 -4.00
CA ASP A 109 -0.92 2.15 -5.43
C ASP A 109 -1.78 1.04 -6.04
N LEU A 110 -2.12 1.21 -7.31
CA LEU A 110 -2.77 0.21 -8.15
C LEU A 110 -1.97 -0.07 -9.44
N ALA A 111 -0.64 0.14 -9.44
CA ALA A 111 0.22 -0.01 -10.62
C ALA A 111 0.05 -1.35 -11.31
N ALA A 112 -0.03 -2.44 -10.53
CA ALA A 112 -0.28 -3.78 -11.06
C ALA A 112 -1.56 -3.88 -11.88
N SER A 113 -2.63 -3.17 -11.49
CA SER A 113 -3.93 -3.18 -12.18
C SER A 113 -3.92 -2.45 -13.51
N TYR A 114 -2.96 -1.54 -13.70
CA TYR A 114 -2.75 -0.83 -14.96
C TYR A 114 -1.76 -1.55 -15.89
N GLY A 115 -1.32 -2.78 -15.54
CA GLY A 115 -0.30 -3.52 -16.28
C GLY A 115 1.11 -2.93 -16.17
N ARG A 116 1.34 -2.01 -15.23
CA ARG A 116 2.61 -1.31 -15.03
C ARG A 116 3.59 -2.06 -14.13
N SER A 117 3.12 -3.00 -13.32
CA SER A 117 3.98 -3.83 -12.47
C SER A 117 5.09 -4.58 -13.22
N LYS A 118 4.97 -4.67 -14.56
CA LYS A 118 5.98 -5.27 -15.44
C LYS A 118 7.03 -4.28 -15.96
N LYS A 119 6.81 -2.98 -15.75
CA LYS A 119 7.75 -1.91 -16.12
C LYS A 119 8.27 -1.26 -14.86
N ASP A 120 9.57 -1.21 -14.76
CA ASP A 120 10.25 -0.47 -13.72
C ASP A 120 9.94 1.04 -13.90
N PRO A 121 9.33 1.70 -12.93
CA PRO A 121 9.08 3.13 -13.04
C PRO A 121 10.40 3.90 -13.21
N SER A 122 10.41 4.91 -14.06
CA SER A 122 11.60 5.76 -14.27
C SER A 122 12.10 6.43 -12.99
N SER A 123 11.18 6.63 -12.03
CA SER A 123 11.42 7.27 -10.73
C SER A 123 11.70 6.30 -9.59
N LEU A 124 11.88 4.99 -9.85
CA LEU A 124 12.09 3.99 -8.80
C LEU A 124 13.29 4.34 -7.90
N MET A 125 14.44 4.65 -8.49
CA MET A 125 15.65 5.00 -7.72
C MET A 125 15.55 6.39 -7.08
N GLU A 126 14.76 7.29 -7.65
CA GLU A 126 14.42 8.56 -6.99
C GLU A 126 13.58 8.31 -5.74
N ALA A 127 12.63 7.38 -5.79
CA ALA A 127 11.85 6.96 -4.64
C ALA A 127 12.74 6.38 -3.53
N VAL A 128 13.71 5.52 -3.87
CA VAL A 128 14.68 4.97 -2.89
C VAL A 128 15.54 6.07 -2.26
N LYS A 129 16.00 7.05 -3.05
CA LYS A 129 16.73 8.20 -2.53
C LYS A 129 15.87 9.02 -1.57
N ALA A 130 14.60 9.25 -1.89
CA ALA A 130 13.69 9.96 -1.01
C ALA A 130 13.43 9.20 0.31
N VAL A 131 13.41 7.86 0.29
CA VAL A 131 13.38 7.04 1.50
C VAL A 131 14.67 7.23 2.32
N ALA A 132 15.84 7.22 1.68
CA ALA A 132 17.12 7.43 2.37
C ALA A 132 17.18 8.82 3.04
N GLU A 133 16.80 9.88 2.34
CA GLU A 133 16.73 11.24 2.89
C GLU A 133 15.80 11.33 4.10
N LEU A 134 14.65 10.66 4.03
CA LEU A 134 13.68 10.62 5.13
C LEU A 134 14.26 9.89 6.34
N LEU A 135 14.84 8.70 6.13
CA LEU A 135 15.41 7.88 7.20
C LEU A 135 16.68 8.49 7.80
N ALA A 136 17.40 9.35 7.09
CA ALA A 136 18.56 10.07 7.64
C ALA A 136 18.18 10.99 8.82
N VAL A 137 16.91 11.41 8.94
CA VAL A 137 16.43 12.21 10.07
C VAL A 137 16.24 11.34 11.34
N TYR A 138 15.82 10.09 11.17
CA TYR A 138 15.62 9.11 12.25
C TYR A 138 16.22 7.77 11.84
N PRO A 139 17.58 7.66 11.81
CA PRO A 139 18.24 6.50 11.26
C PRO A 139 17.94 5.23 12.06
N PRO A 140 17.45 4.17 11.38
CA PRO A 140 17.36 2.85 11.97
C PRO A 140 18.75 2.32 12.38
N LYS A 141 18.82 1.43 13.35
CA LYS A 141 20.07 0.74 13.69
C LYS A 141 20.53 -0.16 12.52
N ARG A 142 19.58 -0.78 11.84
CA ARG A 142 19.81 -1.70 10.72
C ARG A 142 18.61 -1.68 9.79
N ILE A 143 18.86 -1.75 8.49
CA ILE A 143 17.85 -1.94 7.46
C ILE A 143 18.02 -3.33 6.85
N VAL A 144 16.94 -4.12 6.80
CA VAL A 144 16.86 -5.34 5.99
C VAL A 144 16.02 -5.04 4.77
N LEU A 145 16.65 -5.03 3.60
CA LEU A 145 15.99 -4.77 2.35
C LEU A 145 15.58 -6.11 1.72
N VAL A 146 14.29 -6.34 1.54
CA VAL A 146 13.76 -7.59 0.98
C VAL A 146 13.15 -7.31 -0.39
N ALA A 147 13.50 -8.14 -1.37
CA ALA A 147 12.94 -8.08 -2.72
C ALA A 147 12.55 -9.47 -3.22
N ASP A 148 11.42 -9.55 -3.93
CA ASP A 148 11.00 -10.77 -4.61
C ASP A 148 11.89 -11.04 -5.82
N ARG A 149 12.50 -12.23 -5.87
CA ARG A 149 13.36 -12.70 -6.96
C ARG A 149 12.62 -12.83 -8.29
N GLN A 150 11.31 -13.06 -8.26
CA GLN A 150 10.50 -13.25 -9.44
C GLN A 150 10.25 -11.95 -10.22
N ILE A 151 10.56 -10.79 -9.61
CA ILE A 151 10.47 -9.50 -10.28
C ILE A 151 11.69 -9.32 -11.19
N SER A 152 11.45 -8.94 -12.45
CA SER A 152 12.51 -8.71 -13.43
C SER A 152 13.51 -7.66 -12.92
N PHE A 153 14.81 -7.93 -13.08
CA PHE A 153 15.91 -7.07 -12.64
C PHE A 153 15.98 -6.84 -11.13
N SER A 154 15.30 -7.67 -10.33
CA SER A 154 15.28 -7.51 -8.87
C SER A 154 16.67 -7.53 -8.24
N GLY A 155 17.61 -8.35 -8.75
CA GLY A 155 18.98 -8.43 -8.27
C GLY A 155 19.77 -7.13 -8.47
N GLU A 156 19.63 -6.47 -9.61
CA GLU A 156 20.28 -5.18 -9.89
C GLU A 156 19.66 -4.09 -9.03
N ARG A 157 18.34 -4.03 -8.96
CA ARG A 157 17.60 -3.00 -8.22
C ARG A 157 17.81 -3.06 -6.73
N ILE A 158 17.87 -4.26 -6.15
CA ILE A 158 18.13 -4.38 -4.70
C ILE A 158 19.57 -3.95 -4.38
N SER A 159 20.55 -4.25 -5.25
CA SER A 159 21.94 -3.83 -5.08
C SER A 159 22.09 -2.29 -5.19
N GLU A 160 21.43 -1.66 -6.16
CA GLU A 160 21.41 -0.20 -6.29
C GLU A 160 20.77 0.45 -5.04
N ALA A 161 19.64 -0.09 -4.58
CA ALA A 161 18.94 0.40 -3.38
C ALA A 161 19.77 0.22 -2.11
N GLU A 162 20.45 -0.90 -1.96
CA GLU A 162 21.41 -1.15 -0.87
C GLU A 162 22.50 -0.09 -0.86
N GLY A 163 23.10 0.21 -2.02
CA GLY A 163 24.12 1.26 -2.13
C GLY A 163 23.63 2.64 -1.66
N VAL A 164 22.40 3.01 -2.02
CA VAL A 164 21.79 4.29 -1.60
C VAL A 164 21.53 4.31 -0.09
N LEU A 165 20.89 3.27 0.45
CA LEU A 165 20.49 3.21 1.85
C LEU A 165 21.67 2.99 2.82
N SER A 166 22.80 2.45 2.34
CA SER A 166 24.02 2.28 3.13
C SER A 166 24.64 3.60 3.61
N SER A 167 24.25 4.74 2.99
CA SER A 167 24.61 6.08 3.49
C SER A 167 23.91 6.46 4.79
N VAL A 168 22.83 5.74 5.15
CA VAL A 168 21.97 6.06 6.31
C VAL A 168 22.20 5.10 7.46
N SER A 169 22.36 3.80 7.16
CA SER A 169 22.42 2.74 8.17
C SER A 169 23.17 1.52 7.64
N GLN A 170 23.43 0.54 8.52
CA GLN A 170 23.84 -0.78 8.07
C GLN A 170 22.69 -1.43 7.29
N VAL A 171 22.94 -1.81 6.04
CA VAL A 171 21.94 -2.45 5.17
C VAL A 171 22.32 -3.90 4.93
N GLU A 172 21.31 -4.76 4.89
CA GLU A 172 21.42 -6.15 4.47
C GLU A 172 20.35 -6.39 3.38
N ALA A 173 20.80 -6.63 2.16
CA ALA A 173 19.94 -6.91 1.02
C ALA A 173 19.65 -8.42 0.93
N ARG A 174 18.39 -8.79 0.76
CA ARG A 174 17.89 -10.15 0.64
C ARG A 174 17.00 -10.31 -0.58
N LEU A 175 17.44 -11.10 -1.53
CA LEU A 175 16.65 -11.53 -2.67
C LEU A 175 16.00 -12.88 -2.32
N SER A 176 14.67 -12.92 -2.25
CA SER A 176 13.94 -14.07 -1.73
C SER A 176 12.87 -14.56 -2.70
N ASP A 177 12.68 -15.87 -2.76
CA ASP A 177 11.54 -16.49 -3.48
C ASP A 177 10.28 -16.52 -2.61
N ILE A 178 10.39 -16.19 -1.33
CA ILE A 178 9.33 -16.18 -0.32
C ILE A 178 9.36 -14.87 0.49
N ALA A 179 9.48 -13.73 -0.19
CA ALA A 179 9.67 -12.41 0.40
C ALA A 179 8.64 -12.09 1.51
N ASP A 180 7.36 -12.38 1.28
CA ASP A 180 6.29 -12.17 2.26
C ASP A 180 6.55 -12.93 3.57
N SER A 181 6.90 -14.22 3.46
CA SER A 181 7.17 -15.06 4.63
C SER A 181 8.39 -14.57 5.42
N GLU A 182 9.39 -14.05 4.72
CA GLU A 182 10.58 -13.49 5.34
C GLU A 182 10.28 -12.21 6.11
N LEU A 183 9.50 -11.28 5.53
CA LEU A 183 9.06 -10.06 6.19
C LEU A 183 8.19 -10.37 7.43
N ILE A 184 7.29 -11.34 7.33
CA ILE A 184 6.46 -11.80 8.45
C ILE A 184 7.34 -12.39 9.57
N ARG A 185 8.34 -13.19 9.23
CA ARG A 185 9.30 -13.74 10.19
C ARG A 185 10.06 -12.63 10.90
N LEU A 186 10.62 -11.67 10.16
CA LEU A 186 11.32 -10.51 10.73
C LEU A 186 10.42 -9.70 11.68
N SER A 187 9.14 -9.53 11.32
CA SER A 187 8.16 -8.88 12.20
C SER A 187 7.98 -9.65 13.52
N SER A 188 7.96 -10.98 13.48
CA SER A 188 7.82 -11.80 14.69
C SER A 188 9.01 -11.65 15.63
N GLU A 189 10.18 -11.31 15.09
CA GLU A 189 11.43 -11.05 15.81
C GLU A 189 11.53 -9.60 16.33
N GLY A 190 10.50 -8.78 16.15
CA GLY A 190 10.43 -7.40 16.65
C GLY A 190 10.97 -6.35 15.69
N THR A 191 11.24 -6.71 14.43
CA THR A 191 11.60 -5.76 13.39
C THR A 191 10.36 -4.98 12.92
N ILE A 192 10.46 -3.67 12.76
CA ILE A 192 9.43 -2.84 12.14
C ILE A 192 9.41 -3.16 10.64
N ILE A 193 8.22 -3.34 10.07
CA ILE A 193 8.06 -3.66 8.65
C ILE A 193 7.54 -2.44 7.89
N SER A 194 8.13 -2.14 6.74
CA SER A 194 7.54 -1.23 5.77
C SER A 194 7.09 -2.01 4.55
N SER A 195 5.81 -2.27 4.49
CA SER A 195 5.06 -2.83 3.37
C SER A 195 3.59 -2.47 3.55
N SER A 196 2.86 -2.35 2.46
CA SER A 196 1.42 -2.18 2.44
C SER A 196 0.69 -3.41 1.89
N ASP A 197 1.40 -4.52 1.65
CA ASP A 197 0.78 -5.78 1.25
C ASP A 197 -0.16 -6.30 2.34
N VAL A 198 -1.37 -6.69 1.93
CA VAL A 198 -2.45 -7.08 2.85
C VAL A 198 -2.07 -8.27 3.72
N VAL A 199 -1.37 -9.26 3.16
CA VAL A 199 -0.97 -10.48 3.88
C VAL A 199 0.11 -10.18 4.90
N ILE A 200 1.11 -9.37 4.51
CA ILE A 200 2.21 -8.95 5.38
C ILE A 200 1.67 -8.10 6.53
N VAL A 201 0.84 -7.09 6.22
CA VAL A 201 0.26 -6.18 7.22
C VAL A 201 -0.56 -6.94 8.25
N LYS A 202 -1.41 -7.87 7.80
CA LYS A 202 -2.26 -8.66 8.69
C LYS A 202 -1.46 -9.46 9.72
N LYS A 203 -0.30 -9.98 9.34
CA LYS A 203 0.55 -10.84 10.18
C LYS A 203 1.66 -10.09 10.90
N SER A 204 1.90 -8.83 10.56
CA SER A 204 2.93 -8.00 11.20
C SER A 204 2.47 -7.42 12.53
N ARG A 205 3.45 -7.09 13.40
CA ARG A 205 3.23 -6.47 14.72
C ARG A 205 3.34 -4.94 14.67
N SER A 206 4.26 -4.42 13.86
CA SER A 206 4.52 -2.99 13.73
C SER A 206 4.79 -2.65 12.27
N ILE A 207 4.06 -1.66 11.75
CA ILE A 207 4.12 -1.24 10.34
C ILE A 207 4.50 0.23 10.28
N LEU A 208 5.51 0.56 9.49
CA LEU A 208 5.88 1.92 9.13
C LEU A 208 5.46 2.21 7.68
N ASP A 209 4.54 3.14 7.49
CA ASP A 209 4.10 3.58 6.16
C ASP A 209 5.12 4.58 5.57
N LEU A 210 6.26 4.07 5.06
CA LEU A 210 7.28 4.90 4.41
C LEU A 210 6.73 5.69 3.23
N PRO A 211 5.89 5.12 2.32
CA PRO A 211 5.28 5.90 1.25
C PRO A 211 4.56 7.14 1.75
N LYS A 212 3.70 7.02 2.76
CA LYS A 212 3.02 8.17 3.35
C LYS A 212 4.01 9.24 3.83
N HIS A 213 5.01 8.84 4.60
CA HIS A 213 5.97 9.79 5.18
C HIS A 213 6.80 10.50 4.10
N VAL A 214 7.22 9.79 3.04
CA VAL A 214 7.92 10.40 1.89
C VAL A 214 7.01 11.39 1.18
N LEU A 215 5.76 11.01 0.88
CA LEU A 215 4.83 11.87 0.15
C LEU A 215 4.43 13.13 0.94
N VAL A 216 4.32 13.01 2.28
CA VAL A 216 4.11 14.16 3.17
C VAL A 216 5.32 15.10 3.14
N ASN A 217 6.52 14.55 3.29
CA ASN A 217 7.77 15.32 3.26
C ASN A 217 7.97 16.07 1.92
N ARG A 218 7.64 15.43 0.80
CA ARG A 218 7.67 16.00 -0.55
C ARG A 218 6.48 16.92 -0.88
N ARG A 219 5.53 17.10 0.05
CA ARG A 219 4.30 17.91 -0.12
C ARG A 219 3.41 17.44 -1.28
N ILE A 220 3.45 16.14 -1.58
CA ILE A 220 2.65 15.50 -2.65
C ILE A 220 1.37 14.88 -2.07
N TYR A 221 1.40 14.46 -0.80
CA TYR A 221 0.33 13.69 -0.17
C TYR A 221 -1.06 14.32 -0.32
N GLY A 222 -1.18 15.63 -0.15
CA GLY A 222 -2.47 16.34 -0.24
C GLY A 222 -3.01 16.54 -1.67
N LYS A 223 -2.22 16.23 -2.71
CA LYS A 223 -2.59 16.50 -4.11
C LYS A 223 -3.05 15.24 -4.85
N ASN A 224 -2.36 14.12 -4.63
CA ASN A 224 -2.53 12.91 -5.44
C ASN A 224 -3.07 11.73 -4.64
N VAL A 225 -3.33 11.89 -3.33
CA VAL A 225 -3.82 10.81 -2.48
C VAL A 225 -5.33 10.88 -2.32
N ILE A 226 -5.99 9.79 -2.68
CA ILE A 226 -7.43 9.59 -2.54
C ILE A 226 -7.69 8.86 -1.21
N ASP A 227 -8.43 9.51 -0.29
CA ASP A 227 -8.76 8.90 1.01
C ASP A 227 -10.04 8.07 0.90
N MET A 228 -9.90 6.76 1.04
CA MET A 228 -11.01 5.80 0.95
C MET A 228 -11.97 5.90 2.14
N ASN A 229 -11.49 6.29 3.32
CA ASN A 229 -12.37 6.52 4.48
C ASN A 229 -13.29 7.71 4.23
N TYR A 230 -12.77 8.80 3.65
CA TYR A 230 -13.59 9.95 3.28
C TYR A 230 -14.63 9.59 2.22
N ILE A 231 -14.24 8.82 1.21
CA ILE A 231 -15.16 8.36 0.15
C ILE A 231 -16.28 7.50 0.73
N ILE A 232 -15.96 6.56 1.62
CA ILE A 232 -16.98 5.71 2.27
C ILE A 232 -17.88 6.54 3.20
N ALA A 233 -17.35 7.52 3.92
CA ALA A 233 -18.13 8.36 4.85
C ALA A 233 -19.06 9.35 4.12
N SER A 234 -18.62 9.95 3.02
CA SER A 234 -19.29 11.10 2.35
C SER A 234 -20.73 10.84 1.91
N LEU A 235 -21.13 9.61 1.62
CA LEU A 235 -22.53 9.27 1.24
C LEU A 235 -23.46 9.10 2.46
N GLY A 236 -22.95 9.03 3.68
CA GLY A 236 -23.80 9.03 4.87
C GLY A 236 -24.51 10.35 5.08
N MET A 237 -23.92 11.46 4.59
CA MET A 237 -24.53 12.81 4.71
C MET A 237 -25.60 13.10 3.64
N LEU A 238 -25.54 12.44 2.47
CA LEU A 238 -26.50 12.68 1.38
C LEU A 238 -27.84 11.97 1.57
N THR A 239 -27.93 10.95 2.43
CA THR A 239 -29.18 10.22 2.69
C THR A 239 -30.04 10.82 3.78
N PHE A 240 -29.52 11.76 4.58
CA PHE A 240 -30.28 12.43 5.65
C PHE A 240 -30.81 13.82 5.26
N SER A 241 -30.43 14.38 4.12
CA SER A 241 -30.92 15.69 3.63
C SER A 241 -32.09 15.60 2.65
N SER A 242 -32.65 14.41 2.42
CA SER A 242 -33.80 14.16 1.53
C SER A 242 -34.97 13.43 2.23
N LEU A 243 -35.06 13.52 3.54
CA LEU A 243 -36.23 13.23 4.35
C LEU A 243 -36.69 14.52 5.06
#